data_054429077745cc46ec61e10e9031e317
#
_entry.id   054429077745cc46ec61e10e9031e317
#
_cell.length_a   1.000
_cell.length_b   1.000
_cell.length_c   1.000
_cell.angle_alpha   90.00
_cell.angle_beta   90.00
_cell.angle_gamma   90.00
#
_symmetry.space_group_name_H-M   'P 1'
#
loop_
_entity.id
_entity.type
_entity.pdbx_description
1 polymer ?
#
loop_
_entity_poly.entity_id
_entity_poly.type
_entity_poly.pdbx_seq_one_letter_code
_entity_poly.pdbx_strand_id
1 'polypeptide(L)'
;MDYLGIFEQLHKHQVKYLLCGGLAVNIYGIPRMTADIDLILDFDKENLKQFEICVVNAFYQSQIPLSLSLLSSQQERIKLVKEKNLIALSYFNTRGNVMSMDVLIDVPLNFADMWERKTTRTSDEIDIHIVSVNDLIKLKEYSNRKQDQDDIYLLSQIKK
;
A
#
# COMPACT_ATOMS: atom_id res chain seq x y z
N MET A 1 4.45 -17.29 2.94
CA MET A 1 3.39 -16.56 2.20
C MET A 1 4.07 -15.84 1.06
N ASP A 2 3.62 -16.08 -0.14
CA ASP A 2 4.18 -15.43 -1.33
C ASP A 2 3.54 -14.06 -1.50
N TYR A 3 4.36 -13.02 -1.60
CA TYR A 3 3.95 -11.64 -1.90
C TYR A 3 4.74 -11.05 -3.08
N LEU A 4 5.76 -11.76 -3.58
CA LEU A 4 6.64 -11.22 -4.63
C LEU A 4 5.93 -11.08 -5.97
N GLY A 5 4.98 -11.95 -6.28
CA GLY A 5 4.31 -11.93 -7.58
C GLY A 5 3.58 -10.61 -7.91
N ILE A 6 2.98 -9.93 -6.92
CA ILE A 6 2.37 -8.61 -7.17
C ILE A 6 3.45 -7.53 -7.38
N PHE A 7 4.54 -7.55 -6.59
CA PHE A 7 5.62 -6.57 -6.75
C PHE A 7 6.35 -6.71 -8.09
N GLU A 8 6.51 -7.94 -8.60
CA GLU A 8 7.02 -8.20 -9.94
C GLU A 8 6.16 -7.52 -11.02
N GLN A 9 4.82 -7.67 -10.93
CA GLN A 9 3.91 -7.00 -11.85
C GLN A 9 3.97 -5.48 -11.71
N LEU A 10 3.97 -4.96 -10.49
CA LEU A 10 4.07 -3.52 -10.23
C LEU A 10 5.37 -2.92 -10.80
N HIS A 11 6.49 -3.63 -10.63
CA HIS A 11 7.79 -3.23 -11.19
C HIS A 11 7.77 -3.26 -12.72
N LYS A 12 7.32 -4.37 -13.32
CA LYS A 12 7.24 -4.55 -14.78
C LYS A 12 6.38 -3.48 -15.47
N HIS A 13 5.27 -3.09 -14.86
CA HIS A 13 4.35 -2.09 -15.41
C HIS A 13 4.63 -0.67 -14.91
N GLN A 14 5.74 -0.47 -14.18
CA GLN A 14 6.18 0.82 -13.67
C GLN A 14 5.10 1.57 -12.86
N VAL A 15 4.31 0.83 -12.10
CA VAL A 15 3.26 1.40 -11.26
C VAL A 15 3.90 2.21 -10.13
N LYS A 16 3.45 3.45 -9.96
CA LYS A 16 3.84 4.29 -8.83
C LYS A 16 2.99 3.92 -7.60
N TYR A 17 3.61 3.26 -6.66
CA TYR A 17 3.02 2.85 -5.39
C TYR A 17 4.02 3.00 -4.24
N LEU A 18 3.51 3.05 -3.04
CA LEU A 18 4.30 3.01 -1.81
C LEU A 18 3.75 1.91 -0.92
N LEU A 19 4.60 0.96 -0.58
CA LEU A 19 4.30 -0.04 0.44
C LEU A 19 4.29 0.62 1.82
N CYS A 20 3.25 0.36 2.60
CA CYS A 20 3.12 0.80 3.97
C CYS A 20 2.68 -0.36 4.89
N GLY A 21 2.06 -0.08 6.02
CA GLY A 21 1.49 -1.09 6.91
C GLY A 21 2.49 -2.05 7.54
N GLY A 22 2.03 -3.26 7.81
CA GLY A 22 2.80 -4.26 8.55
C GLY A 22 3.99 -4.83 7.81
N LEU A 23 3.83 -5.05 6.50
CA LEU A 23 4.92 -5.57 5.67
C LEU A 23 6.07 -4.57 5.54
N ALA A 24 5.76 -3.27 5.45
CA ALA A 24 6.78 -2.21 5.48
C ALA A 24 7.58 -2.23 6.80
N VAL A 25 6.92 -2.42 7.94
CA VAL A 25 7.57 -2.56 9.26
C VAL A 25 8.54 -3.75 9.25
N ASN A 26 8.13 -4.89 8.70
CA ASN A 26 8.99 -6.08 8.57
C ASN A 26 10.23 -5.81 7.70
N ILE A 27 10.07 -5.12 6.57
CA ILE A 27 11.19 -4.79 5.68
C ILE A 27 12.16 -3.80 6.34
N TYR A 28 11.69 -2.97 7.25
CA TYR A 28 12.56 -2.12 8.08
C TYR A 28 13.28 -2.89 9.21
N GLY A 29 13.09 -4.21 9.31
CA GLY A 29 13.82 -5.07 10.25
C GLY A 29 13.12 -5.29 11.58
N ILE A 30 11.85 -4.91 11.72
CA ILE A 30 11.04 -5.14 12.92
C ILE A 30 10.13 -6.35 12.68
N PRO A 31 10.41 -7.52 13.25
CA PRO A 31 9.59 -8.71 13.06
C PRO A 31 8.19 -8.54 13.66
N ARG A 32 7.17 -8.69 12.83
CA ARG A 32 5.77 -8.72 13.28
C ARG A 32 4.92 -9.59 12.35
N MET A 33 3.82 -10.11 12.86
CA MET A 33 2.84 -10.81 12.02
C MET A 33 2.06 -9.80 11.18
N THR A 34 1.95 -10.07 9.88
CA THR A 34 1.08 -9.34 8.96
C THR A 34 0.40 -10.33 8.01
N ALA A 35 -0.84 -10.05 7.63
CA ALA A 35 -1.65 -10.90 6.76
C ALA A 35 -1.86 -10.28 5.37
N ASP A 36 -1.54 -9.01 5.22
CA ASP A 36 -1.89 -8.15 4.09
C ASP A 36 -0.72 -7.30 3.62
N ILE A 37 -0.82 -6.89 2.38
CA ILE A 37 0.05 -5.93 1.71
C ILE A 37 -0.72 -4.61 1.65
N ASP A 38 -0.27 -3.59 2.38
CA ASP A 38 -0.88 -2.26 2.35
C ASP A 38 -0.17 -1.37 1.34
N LEU A 39 -0.88 -0.87 0.33
CA LEU A 39 -0.35 0.01 -0.72
C LEU A 39 -1.04 1.37 -0.71
N ILE A 40 -0.24 2.40 -0.98
CA ILE A 40 -0.72 3.73 -1.35
C ILE A 40 -0.35 3.94 -2.81
N LEU A 41 -1.31 4.31 -3.66
CA LEU A 41 -1.09 4.53 -5.09
C LEU A 41 -1.02 6.02 -5.42
N ASP A 42 -0.26 6.34 -6.48
CA ASP A 42 -0.53 7.57 -7.23
C ASP A 42 -1.87 7.37 -7.97
N PHE A 43 -2.86 8.22 -7.64
CA PHE A 43 -4.20 8.13 -8.23
C PHE A 43 -4.30 8.83 -9.61
N ASP A 44 -3.19 8.98 -10.33
CA ASP A 44 -3.22 9.35 -11.74
C ASP A 44 -3.92 8.27 -12.58
N LYS A 45 -4.68 8.70 -13.59
CA LYS A 45 -5.50 7.80 -14.43
C LYS A 45 -4.69 6.70 -15.11
N GLU A 46 -3.51 7.04 -15.64
CA GLU A 46 -2.68 6.07 -16.32
C GLU A 46 -2.07 5.08 -15.34
N ASN A 47 -1.62 5.57 -14.18
CA ASN A 47 -1.11 4.72 -13.11
C ASN A 47 -2.16 3.71 -12.62
N LEU A 48 -3.41 4.15 -12.47
CA LEU A 48 -4.51 3.26 -12.08
C LEU A 48 -4.80 2.18 -13.12
N LYS A 49 -4.72 2.49 -14.42
CA LYS A 49 -4.85 1.48 -15.49
C LYS A 49 -3.73 0.44 -15.43
N GLN A 50 -2.48 0.87 -15.25
CA GLN A 50 -1.36 -0.05 -15.10
C GLN A 50 -1.52 -0.93 -13.87
N PHE A 51 -2.01 -0.37 -12.77
CA PHE A 51 -2.31 -1.14 -11.57
C PHE A 51 -3.42 -2.19 -11.80
N GLU A 52 -4.49 -1.86 -12.53
CA GLU A 52 -5.55 -2.84 -12.90
C GLU A 52 -4.97 -4.03 -13.68
N ILE A 53 -4.03 -3.80 -14.60
CA ILE A 53 -3.34 -4.87 -15.33
C ILE A 53 -2.53 -5.74 -14.35
N CYS A 54 -1.81 -5.13 -13.42
CA CYS A 54 -1.03 -5.85 -12.40
C CYS A 54 -1.91 -6.74 -11.52
N VAL A 55 -3.04 -6.21 -11.07
CA VAL A 55 -4.02 -6.94 -10.23
C VAL A 55 -4.52 -8.20 -10.95
N VAL A 56 -4.90 -8.08 -12.23
CA VAL A 56 -5.36 -9.22 -13.03
C VAL A 56 -4.23 -10.23 -13.24
N ASN A 57 -3.04 -9.79 -13.63
CA ASN A 57 -1.89 -10.67 -13.92
C ASN A 57 -1.40 -11.41 -12.67
N ALA A 58 -1.50 -10.78 -11.49
CA ALA A 58 -1.14 -11.36 -10.21
C ALA A 58 -2.30 -12.15 -9.56
N PHE A 59 -3.42 -12.34 -10.26
CA PHE A 59 -4.60 -13.09 -9.81
C PHE A 59 -5.28 -12.52 -8.56
N TYR A 60 -5.26 -11.21 -8.42
CA TYR A 60 -6.03 -10.52 -7.38
C TYR A 60 -7.40 -10.08 -7.91
N GLN A 61 -8.39 -10.10 -7.02
CA GLN A 61 -9.74 -9.64 -7.30
C GLN A 61 -10.20 -8.73 -6.17
N SER A 62 -10.83 -7.60 -6.52
CA SER A 62 -11.43 -6.70 -5.55
C SER A 62 -12.62 -7.35 -4.85
N GLN A 63 -12.75 -7.11 -3.54
CA GLN A 63 -13.89 -7.55 -2.75
C GLN A 63 -15.19 -6.81 -3.08
N ILE A 64 -15.08 -5.61 -3.64
CA ILE A 64 -16.23 -4.79 -4.03
C ILE A 64 -16.09 -4.36 -5.50
N PRO A 65 -17.23 -4.27 -6.25
CA PRO A 65 -17.22 -3.87 -7.66
C PRO A 65 -17.11 -2.34 -7.79
N LEU A 66 -15.93 -1.78 -7.49
CA LEU A 66 -15.63 -0.37 -7.66
C LEU A 66 -14.67 -0.18 -8.82
N SER A 67 -15.00 0.72 -9.76
CA SER A 67 -14.07 1.13 -10.80
C SER A 67 -12.93 1.96 -10.21
N LEU A 68 -11.69 1.53 -10.41
CA LEU A 68 -10.50 2.27 -9.94
C LEU A 68 -10.40 3.68 -10.56
N SER A 69 -10.97 3.88 -11.75
CA SER A 69 -10.97 5.20 -12.41
C SER A 69 -11.63 6.30 -11.57
N LEU A 70 -12.58 5.94 -10.69
CA LEU A 70 -13.21 6.88 -9.74
C LEU A 70 -12.18 7.46 -8.75
N LEU A 71 -11.16 6.68 -8.39
CA LEU A 71 -10.13 7.13 -7.45
C LEU A 71 -9.22 8.22 -8.03
N SER A 72 -9.24 8.47 -9.35
CA SER A 72 -8.51 9.58 -9.95
C SER A 72 -9.08 10.95 -9.53
N SER A 73 -10.36 11.01 -9.15
CA SER A 73 -11.00 12.22 -8.65
C SER A 73 -10.85 12.34 -7.14
N GLN A 74 -10.22 13.41 -6.67
CA GLN A 74 -10.12 13.70 -5.24
C GLN A 74 -11.51 13.84 -4.59
N GLN A 75 -12.46 14.45 -5.28
CA GLN A 75 -13.83 14.63 -4.77
C GLN A 75 -14.52 13.28 -4.56
N GLU A 76 -14.36 12.34 -5.51
CA GLU A 76 -14.93 11.00 -5.38
C GLU A 76 -14.27 10.22 -4.24
N ARG A 77 -12.94 10.31 -4.04
CA ARG A 77 -12.28 9.70 -2.89
C ARG A 77 -12.82 10.22 -1.56
N ILE A 78 -12.94 11.55 -1.42
CA ILE A 78 -13.51 12.17 -0.21
C ILE A 78 -14.94 11.67 0.04
N LYS A 79 -15.76 11.57 -1.01
CA LYS A 79 -17.13 11.08 -0.92
C LYS A 79 -17.18 9.60 -0.50
N LEU A 80 -16.34 8.76 -1.09
CA LEU A 80 -16.23 7.33 -0.72
C LEU A 80 -15.86 7.17 0.76
N VAL A 81 -14.90 7.95 1.25
CA VAL A 81 -14.49 7.91 2.65
C VAL A 81 -15.61 8.41 3.57
N LYS A 82 -16.18 9.59 3.31
CA LYS A 82 -17.16 10.23 4.21
C LYS A 82 -18.52 9.54 4.21
N GLU A 83 -19.03 9.16 3.03
CA GLU A 83 -20.38 8.63 2.88
C GLU A 83 -20.45 7.11 2.95
N LYS A 84 -19.39 6.42 2.53
CA LYS A 84 -19.31 4.95 2.46
C LYS A 84 -18.40 4.34 3.52
N ASN A 85 -17.70 5.15 4.28
CA ASN A 85 -16.64 4.72 5.20
C ASN A 85 -15.60 3.80 4.53
N LEU A 86 -15.34 4.04 3.23
CA LEU A 86 -14.43 3.25 2.41
C LEU A 86 -13.03 3.83 2.53
N ILE A 87 -12.27 3.37 3.52
CA ILE A 87 -10.91 3.84 3.79
C ILE A 87 -9.85 3.11 2.98
N ALA A 88 -10.17 1.90 2.50
CA ALA A 88 -9.30 1.08 1.66
C ALA A 88 -10.12 0.19 0.72
N LEU A 89 -9.52 -0.19 -0.43
CA LEU A 89 -10.02 -1.23 -1.32
C LEU A 89 -9.24 -2.51 -1.05
N SER A 90 -9.96 -3.55 -0.61
CA SER A 90 -9.38 -4.86 -0.33
C SER A 90 -9.45 -5.79 -1.53
N TYR A 91 -8.35 -6.50 -1.77
CA TYR A 91 -8.18 -7.48 -2.82
C TYR A 91 -7.77 -8.82 -2.21
N PHE A 92 -8.33 -9.91 -2.70
CA PHE A 92 -7.93 -11.27 -2.36
C PHE A 92 -7.31 -11.96 -3.57
N ASN A 93 -6.37 -12.87 -3.32
CA ASN A 93 -5.78 -13.66 -4.38
C ASN A 93 -6.64 -14.90 -4.68
N THR A 94 -7.01 -15.10 -5.95
CA THR A 94 -7.89 -16.17 -6.40
C THR A 94 -7.22 -17.56 -6.45
N ARG A 95 -5.88 -17.61 -6.37
CA ARG A 95 -5.11 -18.86 -6.34
C ARG A 95 -4.86 -19.40 -4.93
N GLY A 96 -5.20 -18.65 -3.89
CA GLY A 96 -4.98 -19.02 -2.49
C GLY A 96 -3.50 -18.93 -2.06
N ASN A 97 -3.25 -19.06 -0.74
CA ASN A 97 -1.92 -19.07 -0.11
C ASN A 97 -1.04 -17.83 -0.35
N VAL A 98 -1.62 -16.74 -0.84
CA VAL A 98 -0.96 -15.44 -1.05
C VAL A 98 -1.59 -14.42 -0.12
N MET A 99 -0.81 -13.45 0.33
CA MET A 99 -1.32 -12.36 1.17
C MET A 99 -2.43 -11.59 0.46
N SER A 100 -3.46 -11.14 1.19
CA SER A 100 -4.40 -10.15 0.70
C SER A 100 -3.71 -8.80 0.49
N MET A 101 -4.35 -7.90 -0.21
CA MET A 101 -3.79 -6.59 -0.51
C MET A 101 -4.85 -5.52 -0.28
N ASP A 102 -4.47 -4.45 0.40
CA ASP A 102 -5.28 -3.27 0.64
C ASP A 102 -4.69 -2.05 -0.06
N VAL A 103 -5.49 -1.37 -0.87
CA VAL A 103 -5.15 -0.07 -1.45
C VAL A 103 -5.81 1.01 -0.59
N LEU A 104 -5.00 1.78 0.13
CA LEU A 104 -5.48 2.82 1.03
C LEU A 104 -6.00 4.03 0.24
N ILE A 105 -7.23 4.45 0.54
CA ILE A 105 -7.88 5.63 -0.06
C ILE A 105 -7.78 6.83 0.88
N ASP A 106 -7.96 6.60 2.17
CA ASP A 106 -7.87 7.62 3.21
C ASP A 106 -6.44 7.70 3.73
N VAL A 107 -5.67 8.64 3.19
CA VAL A 107 -4.26 8.85 3.53
C VAL A 107 -4.05 10.32 3.89
N PRO A 108 -3.51 10.63 5.10
CA PRO A 108 -3.36 12.00 5.59
C PRO A 108 -2.17 12.75 4.97
N LEU A 109 -1.35 12.07 4.17
CA LEU A 109 -0.13 12.60 3.56
C LEU A 109 -0.26 12.68 2.04
N ASN A 110 0.40 13.67 1.43
CA ASN A 110 0.46 13.81 -0.02
C ASN A 110 1.36 12.74 -0.63
N PHE A 111 0.88 12.08 -1.70
CA PHE A 111 1.61 10.99 -2.36
C PHE A 111 2.94 11.47 -2.96
N ALA A 112 2.96 12.61 -3.66
CA ALA A 112 4.18 13.12 -4.30
C ALA A 112 5.27 13.40 -3.27
N ASP A 113 4.90 13.99 -2.13
CA ASP A 113 5.85 14.27 -1.06
C ASP A 113 6.42 12.99 -0.44
N MET A 114 5.59 11.97 -0.24
CA MET A 114 6.03 10.65 0.24
C MET A 114 6.91 9.94 -0.80
N TRP A 115 6.58 10.06 -2.09
CA TRP A 115 7.34 9.49 -3.19
C TRP A 115 8.77 10.00 -3.25
N GLU A 116 8.99 11.29 -3.03
CA GLU A 116 10.33 11.89 -2.97
C GLU A 116 11.17 11.38 -1.78
N ARG A 117 10.50 11.04 -0.67
CA ARG A 117 11.16 10.55 0.55
C ARG A 117 11.20 9.03 0.66
N LYS A 118 10.68 8.30 -0.32
CA LYS A 118 10.59 6.84 -0.27
C LYS A 118 11.94 6.17 -0.09
N THR A 119 11.91 4.99 0.51
CA THR A 119 13.01 4.03 0.50
C THR A 119 12.73 2.99 -0.59
N THR A 120 13.74 2.63 -1.38
CA THR A 120 13.65 1.51 -2.32
C THR A 120 14.49 0.35 -1.81
N ARG A 121 13.94 -0.85 -1.84
CA ARG A 121 14.64 -2.10 -1.59
C ARG A 121 14.56 -2.97 -2.82
N THR A 122 15.69 -3.48 -3.27
CA THR A 122 15.76 -4.35 -4.46
C THR A 122 15.96 -5.80 -4.01
N SER A 123 15.13 -6.70 -4.49
CA SER A 123 15.25 -8.14 -4.32
C SER A 123 15.00 -8.81 -5.66
N ASP A 124 15.91 -9.67 -6.11
CA ASP A 124 15.82 -10.39 -7.40
C ASP A 124 15.50 -9.46 -8.59
N GLU A 125 16.18 -8.31 -8.66
CA GLU A 125 16.00 -7.26 -9.67
C GLU A 125 14.63 -6.54 -9.62
N ILE A 126 13.81 -6.79 -8.60
CA ILE A 126 12.53 -6.14 -8.38
C ILE A 126 12.70 -5.01 -7.36
N ASP A 127 12.35 -3.79 -7.75
CA ASP A 127 12.33 -2.65 -6.84
C ASP A 127 11.01 -2.59 -6.09
N ILE A 128 11.11 -2.59 -4.76
CA ILE A 128 9.98 -2.37 -3.85
C ILE A 128 10.11 -0.97 -3.26
N HIS A 129 9.14 -0.13 -3.54
CA HIS A 129 9.07 1.24 -3.05
C HIS A 129 8.29 1.30 -1.75
N ILE A 130 8.91 1.82 -0.69
CA ILE A 130 8.38 1.80 0.66
C ILE A 130 8.30 3.24 1.17
N VAL A 131 7.25 3.61 1.89
CA VAL A 131 7.19 4.89 2.60
C VAL A 131 8.40 5.05 3.53
N SER A 132 8.92 6.26 3.68
CA SER A 132 10.00 6.52 4.64
C SER A 132 9.57 6.12 6.06
N VAL A 133 10.54 5.83 6.94
CA VAL A 133 10.24 5.54 8.36
C VAL A 133 9.42 6.65 9.00
N ASN A 134 9.73 7.92 8.67
CA ASN A 134 8.99 9.07 9.19
C ASN A 134 7.54 9.10 8.72
N ASP A 135 7.30 8.84 7.43
CA ASP A 135 5.95 8.82 6.89
C ASP A 135 5.17 7.60 7.40
N LEU A 136 5.83 6.45 7.56
CA LEU A 136 5.22 5.25 8.15
C LEU A 136 4.74 5.50 9.59
N ILE A 137 5.54 6.19 10.40
CA ILE A 137 5.14 6.59 11.76
C ILE A 137 3.89 7.48 11.71
N LYS A 138 3.87 8.51 10.85
CA LYS A 138 2.70 9.41 10.71
C LYS A 138 1.43 8.68 10.25
N LEU A 139 1.56 7.73 9.32
CA LEU A 139 0.43 6.90 8.87
C LEU A 139 -0.12 6.06 10.02
N LYS A 140 0.75 5.51 10.88
CA LYS A 140 0.37 4.73 12.05
C LYS A 140 -0.24 5.60 13.17
N GLU A 141 0.26 6.80 13.38
CA GLU A 141 -0.35 7.79 14.29
C GLU A 141 -1.77 8.15 13.84
N TYR A 142 -1.99 8.27 12.51
CA TYR A 142 -3.31 8.56 11.95
C TYR A 142 -4.29 7.40 12.13
N SER A 143 -3.88 6.16 11.86
CA SER A 143 -4.73 4.97 12.03
C SER A 143 -5.00 4.64 13.50
N ASN A 144 -4.07 4.97 14.40
CA ASN A 144 -4.16 4.92 15.86
C ASN A 144 -4.74 3.61 16.43
N ARG A 145 -4.43 2.47 15.81
CA ARG A 145 -4.79 1.15 16.34
C ARG A 145 -3.83 0.77 17.47
N LYS A 146 -4.26 -0.07 18.40
CA LYS A 146 -3.42 -0.52 19.54
C LYS A 146 -2.05 -1.06 19.08
N GLN A 147 -2.04 -1.84 18.03
CA GLN A 147 -0.83 -2.43 17.44
C GLN A 147 0.10 -1.37 16.82
N ASP A 148 -0.44 -0.24 16.35
CA ASP A 148 0.35 0.81 15.75
C ASP A 148 1.26 1.53 16.75
N GLN A 149 0.90 1.56 18.04
CA GLN A 149 1.72 2.18 19.08
C GLN A 149 3.05 1.42 19.29
N ASP A 150 3.01 0.09 19.30
CA ASP A 150 4.23 -0.74 19.38
C ASP A 150 5.11 -0.55 18.15
N ASP A 151 4.49 -0.53 16.96
CA ASP A 151 5.20 -0.28 15.69
C ASP A 151 5.87 1.12 15.69
N ILE A 152 5.17 2.17 16.14
CA ILE A 152 5.70 3.54 16.25
C ILE A 152 6.91 3.57 17.18
N TYR A 153 6.80 2.95 18.36
CA TYR A 153 7.90 2.89 19.30
C TYR A 153 9.14 2.24 18.68
N LEU A 154 9.00 1.07 18.06
CA LEU A 154 10.11 0.34 17.45
C LEU A 154 10.70 1.07 16.23
N LEU A 155 9.84 1.63 15.36
CA LEU A 155 10.29 2.44 14.22
C LEU A 155 11.08 3.69 14.66
N SER A 156 10.71 4.30 15.78
CA SER A 156 11.41 5.47 16.32
C SER A 156 12.85 5.14 16.77
N GLN A 157 13.13 3.88 17.10
CA GLN A 157 14.49 3.44 17.48
C GLN A 157 15.41 3.25 16.26
N ILE A 158 14.87 2.98 15.08
CA ILE A 158 15.66 2.82 13.83
C ILE A 158 16.22 4.17 13.35
N LYS A 159 15.59 5.28 13.71
CA LYS A 159 15.98 6.63 13.31
C LYS A 159 17.31 7.14 13.92
N LYS A 160 17.84 6.43 14.88
CA LYS A 160 19.10 6.80 15.54
C LYS A 160 20.28 6.11 14.87
#